data_eec2ebc561ef436ebfc409ad47dca814
#
_entry.id   eec2ebc561ef436ebfc409ad47dca814
#
_cell.length_a   1.000
_cell.length_b   1.000
_cell.length_c   1.000
_cell.angle_alpha   90.00
_cell.angle_beta   90.00
_cell.angle_gamma   90.00
#
_symmetry.space_group_name_H-M   'P 1'
#
loop_
_entity.id
_entity.type
_entity.pdbx_description
1 polymer ?
#
loop_
_entity_poly.entity_id
_entity_poly.type
_entity_poly.pdbx_seq_one_letter_code
_entity_poly.pdbx_strand_id
1 'polypeptide(L)'
;SAIGGANGDITPQSAWKQADAIRLDRGILFTTYATLRQPARGERPSRLDQIVAWLGADFDGVIVFDEAHAMANAAGGGKGARGTKKASQQGMAGLALQNRLPNARILYVSATGATTPENLAYAARLGLWGGPDAPFPTREAFMDAVETGGVAVMELIARELKAMGLYIARSLSFDGVEYDALRHPLSADDTGIWDAWADAYQLIHHNLRAALEAVGVTEDGKPKSGQAASAVMSAFEGSKLRFIGHLLAGLKAPSLVASIRNDLAAGRSAIVQVVSTNEAVMERRLAEIPPEEWNNLAVDLTPKDQVLDYLMGAFPIMAMDAVEDEDGNVTMVPVMVDGAPVVSQAALRLRDELVTHLACLPAVPGVLDAVLEALGPEQVAEITGRSRRVIHRDGRRVVERRSASAAKAETDAFM
;
A
#
# COMPACT_ATOMS: atom_id res chain seq x y z
N SER A 1 8.78 -9.21 15.45
CA SER A 1 9.27 -10.17 16.47
C SER A 1 8.08 -10.85 17.12
N ALA A 2 7.85 -12.12 16.77
CA ALA A 2 6.85 -12.94 17.42
C ALA A 2 7.33 -13.25 18.85
N ILE A 3 6.62 -12.76 19.85
CA ILE A 3 6.76 -13.26 21.22
C ILE A 3 5.99 -14.59 21.26
N GLY A 4 6.60 -15.64 20.74
CA GLY A 4 6.13 -17.00 20.88
C GLY A 4 6.57 -17.54 22.24
N GLY A 5 5.71 -17.45 23.26
CA GLY A 5 5.79 -18.36 24.39
C GLY A 5 5.43 -19.76 23.93
N ALA A 6 6.04 -20.77 24.48
CA ALA A 6 6.09 -22.16 24.03
C ALA A 6 4.76 -22.91 23.76
N ASN A 7 3.60 -22.26 23.68
CA ASN A 7 2.30 -22.87 23.38
C ASN A 7 1.24 -21.88 22.82
N GLY A 8 1.63 -20.81 22.18
CA GLY A 8 0.68 -19.86 21.60
C GLY A 8 0.76 -19.81 20.08
N ASP A 9 -0.13 -20.52 19.39
CA ASP A 9 -0.25 -20.43 17.94
C ASP A 9 -0.74 -19.04 17.54
N ILE A 10 0.04 -18.35 16.70
CA ILE A 10 -0.39 -17.12 16.06
C ILE A 10 -1.14 -17.50 14.80
N THR A 11 -2.44 -17.25 14.78
CA THR A 11 -3.31 -17.62 13.66
C THR A 11 -3.83 -16.38 12.96
N PRO A 12 -3.67 -16.26 11.63
CA PRO A 12 -4.21 -15.14 10.90
C PRO A 12 -5.72 -15.26 10.75
N GLN A 13 -6.45 -14.13 10.85
CA GLN A 13 -7.91 -14.11 10.62
C GLN A 13 -8.29 -14.65 9.23
N SER A 14 -7.40 -14.53 8.25
CA SER A 14 -7.60 -15.07 6.90
C SER A 14 -7.66 -16.59 6.83
N ALA A 15 -7.29 -17.32 7.90
CA ALA A 15 -7.48 -18.76 8.01
C ALA A 15 -8.96 -19.17 7.97
N TRP A 16 -9.87 -18.25 8.33
CA TRP A 16 -11.31 -18.44 8.22
C TRP A 16 -11.89 -17.59 7.10
N LYS A 17 -12.85 -18.14 6.33
CA LYS A 17 -13.60 -17.35 5.36
C LYS A 17 -14.46 -16.32 6.08
N GLN A 18 -14.86 -15.27 5.39
CA GLN A 18 -15.66 -14.18 5.98
C GLN A 18 -17.03 -14.66 6.51
N ALA A 19 -17.57 -15.74 5.95
CA ALA A 19 -18.83 -16.34 6.39
C ALA A 19 -18.67 -17.31 7.58
N ASP A 20 -17.44 -17.74 7.90
CA ASP A 20 -17.19 -18.74 8.91
C ASP A 20 -16.92 -18.08 10.29
N ALA A 21 -17.32 -18.74 11.35
CA ALA A 21 -16.94 -18.33 12.70
C ALA A 21 -15.42 -18.59 12.93
N ILE A 22 -14.78 -17.71 13.67
CA ILE A 22 -13.40 -17.94 14.15
C ILE A 22 -13.47 -19.06 15.21
N ARG A 23 -12.64 -20.11 15.03
CA ARG A 23 -12.56 -21.27 15.91
C ARG A 23 -11.15 -21.36 16.51
N LEU A 24 -10.81 -20.37 17.31
CA LEU A 24 -9.53 -20.31 18.02
C LEU A 24 -9.82 -20.31 19.52
N ASP A 25 -9.58 -21.46 20.19
CA ASP A 25 -9.83 -21.60 21.62
C ASP A 25 -8.73 -20.98 22.47
N ARG A 26 -7.49 -21.05 22.01
CA ARG A 26 -6.31 -20.45 22.66
C ARG A 26 -5.32 -19.96 21.62
N GLY A 27 -4.64 -18.87 21.91
CA GLY A 27 -3.61 -18.31 21.04
C GLY A 27 -3.78 -16.82 20.78
N ILE A 28 -3.12 -16.37 19.73
CA ILE A 28 -3.15 -14.96 19.29
C ILE A 28 -3.78 -14.92 17.90
N LEU A 29 -4.89 -14.20 17.77
CA LEU A 29 -5.44 -13.87 16.47
C LEU A 29 -4.68 -12.70 15.89
N PHE A 30 -4.11 -12.89 14.70
CA PHE A 30 -3.48 -11.84 13.93
C PHE A 30 -4.39 -11.39 12.77
N THR A 31 -4.54 -10.08 12.60
CA THR A 31 -5.24 -9.51 11.45
C THR A 31 -4.50 -8.29 10.90
N THR A 32 -4.67 -7.98 9.63
CA THR A 32 -4.18 -6.73 9.04
C THR A 32 -5.27 -5.67 9.05
N TYR A 33 -4.91 -4.39 9.08
CA TYR A 33 -5.88 -3.30 8.94
C TYR A 33 -6.70 -3.40 7.64
N ALA A 34 -6.08 -3.88 6.56
CA ALA A 34 -6.76 -4.11 5.29
C ALA A 34 -7.83 -5.21 5.39
N THR A 35 -7.59 -6.26 6.17
CA THR A 35 -8.58 -7.30 6.47
C THR A 35 -9.66 -6.77 7.40
N LEU A 36 -9.29 -6.15 8.50
CA LEU A 36 -10.22 -5.64 9.52
C LEU A 36 -11.29 -4.70 8.93
N ARG A 37 -10.92 -3.84 7.99
CA ARG A 37 -11.83 -2.88 7.34
C ARG A 37 -12.77 -3.48 6.31
N GLN A 38 -12.69 -4.78 6.01
CA GLN A 38 -13.54 -5.40 4.98
C GLN A 38 -15.01 -5.40 5.43
N PRO A 39 -15.92 -4.76 4.66
CA PRO A 39 -17.31 -4.64 5.02
C PRO A 39 -18.06 -5.97 4.88
N ALA A 40 -19.26 -6.02 5.43
CA ALA A 40 -20.22 -7.09 5.16
C ALA A 40 -20.52 -7.16 3.65
N ARG A 41 -20.81 -8.36 3.15
CA ARG A 41 -21.17 -8.61 1.74
C ARG A 41 -22.34 -9.61 1.67
N GLY A 42 -23.53 -9.12 1.35
CA GLY A 42 -24.75 -9.92 1.42
C GLY A 42 -24.93 -10.45 2.84
N GLU A 43 -25.13 -11.76 3.00
CA GLU A 43 -25.30 -12.40 4.30
C GLU A 43 -23.97 -12.60 5.09
N ARG A 44 -22.83 -12.28 4.51
CA ARG A 44 -21.53 -12.44 5.17
C ARG A 44 -21.28 -11.26 6.10
N PRO A 45 -20.96 -11.49 7.38
CA PRO A 45 -20.63 -10.43 8.33
C PRO A 45 -19.38 -9.66 7.90
N SER A 46 -19.17 -8.46 8.44
CA SER A 46 -17.89 -7.77 8.27
C SER A 46 -16.78 -8.54 8.98
N ARG A 47 -15.51 -8.31 8.59
CA ARG A 47 -14.38 -8.92 9.30
C ARG A 47 -14.29 -8.45 10.76
N LEU A 48 -14.71 -7.23 11.05
CA LEU A 48 -14.84 -6.71 12.41
C LEU A 48 -15.91 -7.46 13.20
N ASP A 49 -17.11 -7.69 12.62
CA ASP A 49 -18.17 -8.45 13.27
C ASP A 49 -17.72 -9.87 13.62
N GLN A 50 -16.96 -10.49 12.74
CA GLN A 50 -16.40 -11.82 12.95
C GLN A 50 -15.50 -11.88 14.19
N ILE A 51 -14.64 -10.85 14.40
CA ILE A 51 -13.78 -10.75 15.59
C ILE A 51 -14.62 -10.52 16.85
N VAL A 52 -15.55 -9.55 16.81
CA VAL A 52 -16.39 -9.23 17.96
C VAL A 52 -17.27 -10.40 18.37
N ALA A 53 -17.82 -11.14 17.39
CA ALA A 53 -18.60 -12.35 17.68
C ALA A 53 -17.76 -13.46 18.30
N TRP A 54 -16.48 -13.58 17.92
CA TRP A 54 -15.55 -14.55 18.51
C TRP A 54 -15.15 -14.20 19.93
N LEU A 55 -14.81 -12.93 20.20
CA LEU A 55 -14.34 -12.47 21.49
C LEU A 55 -15.48 -12.35 22.53
N GLY A 56 -16.69 -12.01 22.08
CA GLY A 56 -17.82 -11.66 22.93
C GLY A 56 -17.74 -10.22 23.48
N ALA A 57 -18.89 -9.67 23.86
CA ALA A 57 -19.01 -8.27 24.31
C ALA A 57 -18.27 -7.97 25.62
N ASP A 58 -18.11 -8.97 26.47
CA ASP A 58 -17.47 -8.85 27.79
C ASP A 58 -15.95 -9.12 27.78
N PHE A 59 -15.36 -9.21 26.57
CA PHE A 59 -13.93 -9.48 26.41
C PHE A 59 -13.06 -8.44 27.14
N ASP A 60 -12.26 -8.89 28.11
CA ASP A 60 -11.36 -8.09 28.95
C ASP A 60 -9.87 -8.34 28.65
N GLY A 61 -9.58 -9.09 27.58
CA GLY A 61 -8.22 -9.40 27.13
C GLY A 61 -7.50 -8.20 26.51
N VAL A 62 -6.40 -8.47 25.81
CA VAL A 62 -5.54 -7.44 25.21
C VAL A 62 -5.71 -7.40 23.70
N ILE A 63 -5.88 -6.20 23.15
CA ILE A 63 -5.82 -5.91 21.71
C ILE A 63 -4.59 -5.04 21.46
N VAL A 64 -3.69 -5.50 20.60
CA VAL A 64 -2.49 -4.78 20.20
C VAL A 64 -2.68 -4.23 18.79
N PHE A 65 -2.61 -2.90 18.67
CA PHE A 65 -2.54 -2.21 17.39
C PHE A 65 -1.07 -1.93 17.06
N ASP A 66 -0.45 -2.85 16.32
CA ASP A 66 0.91 -2.68 15.82
C ASP A 66 0.89 -1.72 14.62
N GLU A 67 1.93 -0.92 14.48
CA GLU A 67 1.97 0.19 13.52
C GLU A 67 0.71 1.07 13.61
N ALA A 68 0.35 1.46 14.83
CA ALA A 68 -0.90 2.17 15.13
C ALA A 68 -1.11 3.44 14.29
N HIS A 69 -0.03 4.03 13.74
CA HIS A 69 -0.11 5.14 12.79
C HIS A 69 -0.89 4.81 11.51
N ALA A 70 -1.07 3.53 11.17
CA ALA A 70 -1.93 3.10 10.06
C ALA A 70 -3.41 3.47 10.28
N MET A 71 -3.83 3.73 11.53
CA MET A 71 -5.14 4.24 11.89
C MET A 71 -5.24 5.77 11.85
N ALA A 72 -4.20 6.46 11.40
CA ALA A 72 -4.21 7.91 11.24
C ALA A 72 -5.44 8.39 10.46
N ASN A 73 -5.88 9.62 10.75
CA ASN A 73 -7.06 10.24 10.15
C ASN A 73 -8.38 9.43 10.39
N ALA A 74 -8.49 8.76 11.53
CA ALA A 74 -9.69 8.00 11.91
C ALA A 74 -10.94 8.89 12.06
N ALA A 75 -10.76 10.18 12.39
CA ALA A 75 -11.85 11.13 12.57
C ALA A 75 -12.30 11.80 11.25
N GLY A 76 -11.45 11.88 10.24
CA GLY A 76 -11.69 12.78 9.11
C GLY A 76 -11.56 14.25 9.52
N GLY A 77 -12.03 15.16 8.70
CA GLY A 77 -12.21 16.58 9.07
C GLY A 77 -11.02 17.49 8.80
N GLY A 78 -9.81 16.99 8.61
CA GLY A 78 -8.65 17.83 8.27
C GLY A 78 -8.78 18.48 6.88
N LYS A 79 -8.31 19.73 6.73
CA LYS A 79 -8.28 20.42 5.42
C LYS A 79 -7.25 19.75 4.50
N GLY A 80 -7.69 19.18 3.41
CA GLY A 80 -6.82 18.68 2.33
C GLY A 80 -6.79 19.63 1.14
N ALA A 81 -5.85 19.44 0.22
CA ALA A 81 -5.73 20.24 -1.01
C ALA A 81 -7.01 20.23 -1.91
N ARG A 82 -7.94 19.31 -1.68
CA ARG A 82 -9.19 19.12 -2.43
C ARG A 82 -10.43 19.14 -1.52
N GLY A 83 -10.39 19.81 -0.37
CA GLY A 83 -11.52 19.90 0.58
C GLY A 83 -11.26 19.08 1.86
N THR A 84 -12.36 18.79 2.60
CA THR A 84 -12.28 18.05 3.88
C THR A 84 -11.86 16.60 3.64
N LYS A 85 -10.82 16.13 4.34
CA LYS A 85 -10.37 14.73 4.26
C LYS A 85 -11.44 13.79 4.83
N LYS A 86 -11.82 12.77 4.08
CA LYS A 86 -12.69 11.69 4.58
C LYS A 86 -11.94 10.87 5.62
N ALA A 87 -12.65 10.37 6.63
CA ALA A 87 -12.08 9.45 7.61
C ALA A 87 -11.46 8.21 6.95
N SER A 88 -10.33 7.77 7.48
CA SER A 88 -9.65 6.56 7.04
C SER A 88 -10.50 5.33 7.39
N GLN A 89 -10.80 4.46 6.42
CA GLN A 89 -11.54 3.23 6.68
C GLN A 89 -10.82 2.30 7.68
N GLN A 90 -9.50 2.29 7.69
CA GLN A 90 -8.68 1.54 8.65
C GLN A 90 -8.82 2.12 10.04
N GLY A 91 -8.74 3.45 10.17
CA GLY A 91 -8.94 4.15 11.42
C GLY A 91 -10.34 3.96 11.97
N MET A 92 -11.37 4.06 11.12
CA MET A 92 -12.77 3.81 11.53
C MET A 92 -12.97 2.38 12.02
N ALA A 93 -12.40 1.38 11.35
CA ALA A 93 -12.50 -0.01 11.77
C ALA A 93 -11.80 -0.25 13.12
N GLY A 94 -10.62 0.36 13.33
CA GLY A 94 -9.91 0.28 14.61
C GLY A 94 -10.67 0.96 15.75
N LEU A 95 -11.28 2.13 15.54
CA LEU A 95 -12.15 2.79 16.51
C LEU A 95 -13.41 1.97 16.81
N ALA A 96 -14.05 1.43 15.78
CA ALA A 96 -15.24 0.60 15.94
C ALA A 96 -14.93 -0.66 16.77
N LEU A 97 -13.78 -1.30 16.56
CA LEU A 97 -13.33 -2.44 17.37
C LEU A 97 -13.17 -2.06 18.84
N GLN A 98 -12.52 -0.93 19.13
CA GLN A 98 -12.34 -0.41 20.50
C GLN A 98 -13.68 -0.10 21.18
N ASN A 99 -14.62 0.52 20.47
CA ASN A 99 -15.92 0.91 20.99
C ASN A 99 -16.84 -0.31 21.26
N ARG A 100 -16.72 -1.35 20.44
CA ARG A 100 -17.53 -2.58 20.58
C ARG A 100 -17.00 -3.53 21.66
N LEU A 101 -15.75 -3.37 22.07
CA LEU A 101 -15.11 -4.16 23.13
C LEU A 101 -14.62 -3.22 24.25
N PRO A 102 -15.55 -2.62 25.03
CA PRO A 102 -15.22 -1.57 25.99
C PRO A 102 -14.31 -2.04 27.13
N ASN A 103 -14.34 -3.32 27.49
CA ASN A 103 -13.52 -3.89 28.56
C ASN A 103 -12.13 -4.32 28.09
N ALA A 104 -11.88 -4.39 26.78
CA ALA A 104 -10.57 -4.76 26.24
C ALA A 104 -9.49 -3.75 26.65
N ARG A 105 -8.31 -4.27 26.97
CA ARG A 105 -7.11 -3.47 27.22
C ARG A 105 -6.43 -3.20 25.88
N ILE A 106 -6.22 -1.92 25.57
CA ILE A 106 -5.68 -1.51 24.29
C ILE A 106 -4.22 -1.12 24.42
N LEU A 107 -3.37 -1.68 23.58
CA LEU A 107 -1.98 -1.29 23.42
C LEU A 107 -1.75 -0.74 22.00
N TYR A 108 -1.30 0.49 21.90
CA TYR A 108 -0.86 1.09 20.66
C TYR A 108 0.65 1.01 20.56
N VAL A 109 1.16 0.44 19.48
CA VAL A 109 2.60 0.32 19.18
C VAL A 109 2.88 1.01 17.86
N SER A 110 3.88 1.89 17.84
CA SER A 110 4.32 2.56 16.60
C SER A 110 5.77 2.99 16.73
N ALA A 111 6.55 2.78 15.67
CA ALA A 111 7.92 3.30 15.59
C ALA A 111 7.95 4.80 15.26
N THR A 112 6.92 5.31 14.60
CA THR A 112 6.78 6.72 14.24
C THR A 112 5.74 7.38 15.12
N GLY A 113 6.12 8.45 15.82
CA GLY A 113 5.18 9.27 16.58
C GLY A 113 4.14 9.93 15.66
N ALA A 114 3.09 10.48 16.27
CA ALA A 114 2.12 11.28 15.52
C ALA A 114 2.81 12.52 14.93
N THR A 115 2.79 12.62 13.61
CA THR A 115 3.35 13.78 12.89
C THR A 115 2.40 14.96 12.89
N THR A 116 1.10 14.71 13.03
CA THR A 116 0.06 15.73 13.15
C THR A 116 -0.98 15.30 14.19
N PRO A 117 -1.71 16.25 14.81
CA PRO A 117 -2.74 15.98 15.81
C PRO A 117 -3.81 15.00 15.34
N GLU A 118 -4.25 15.13 14.08
CA GLU A 118 -5.29 14.27 13.50
C GLU A 118 -4.88 12.80 13.51
N ASN A 119 -3.58 12.55 13.56
CA ASN A 119 -3.04 11.19 13.61
C ASN A 119 -3.26 10.52 14.97
N LEU A 120 -3.63 11.25 16.03
CA LEU A 120 -3.95 10.70 17.36
C LEU A 120 -5.44 10.41 17.56
N ALA A 121 -6.31 10.78 16.63
CA ALA A 121 -7.76 10.63 16.76
C ALA A 121 -8.25 9.19 17.00
N TYR A 122 -7.40 8.17 16.75
CA TYR A 122 -7.68 6.76 17.05
C TYR A 122 -7.42 6.38 18.51
N ALA A 123 -6.66 7.18 19.26
CA ALA A 123 -6.13 6.81 20.58
C ALA A 123 -7.14 7.08 21.72
N ALA A 124 -8.40 6.70 21.52
CA ALA A 124 -9.51 6.96 22.45
C ALA A 124 -9.30 6.36 23.85
N ARG A 125 -8.45 5.31 23.95
CA ARG A 125 -8.21 4.59 25.22
C ARG A 125 -7.07 5.15 26.06
N LEU A 126 -6.42 6.24 25.62
CA LEU A 126 -5.43 6.94 26.44
C LEU A 126 -6.07 7.86 27.47
N GLY A 127 -7.42 8.02 27.49
CA GLY A 127 -8.11 8.85 28.46
C GLY A 127 -7.92 10.35 28.26
N LEU A 128 -7.52 10.79 27.07
CA LEU A 128 -7.26 12.20 26.76
C LEU A 128 -8.55 13.02 26.64
N TRP A 129 -9.68 12.39 26.31
CA TRP A 129 -10.99 13.06 26.15
C TRP A 129 -12.15 12.15 26.53
N GLY A 130 -13.31 12.78 26.80
CA GLY A 130 -14.61 12.11 26.94
C GLY A 130 -14.86 11.41 28.27
N GLY A 131 -13.91 11.41 29.17
CA GLY A 131 -14.08 10.88 30.54
C GLY A 131 -14.29 11.98 31.58
N PRO A 132 -14.79 11.66 32.79
CA PRO A 132 -14.99 12.64 33.85
C PRO A 132 -13.69 13.32 34.32
N ASP A 133 -12.56 12.59 34.25
CA ASP A 133 -11.23 13.07 34.61
C ASP A 133 -10.35 13.36 33.40
N ALA A 134 -10.90 13.34 32.18
CA ALA A 134 -10.14 13.58 30.98
C ALA A 134 -9.78 15.08 30.82
N PRO A 135 -8.56 15.43 30.39
CA PRO A 135 -8.13 16.82 30.25
C PRO A 135 -8.93 17.58 29.18
N PHE A 136 -9.57 16.88 28.26
CA PHE A 136 -10.39 17.49 27.22
C PHE A 136 -11.82 16.91 27.24
N PRO A 137 -12.86 17.76 27.13
CA PRO A 137 -14.25 17.29 27.17
C PRO A 137 -14.62 16.42 25.96
N THR A 138 -14.05 16.72 24.79
CA THR A 138 -14.31 15.99 23.56
C THR A 138 -13.03 15.79 22.75
N ARG A 139 -13.07 14.86 21.80
CA ARG A 139 -12.00 14.65 20.85
C ARG A 139 -11.70 15.91 20.04
N GLU A 140 -12.74 16.62 19.62
CA GLU A 140 -12.64 17.86 18.84
C GLU A 140 -11.88 18.94 19.65
N ALA A 141 -12.22 19.11 20.94
CA ALA A 141 -11.52 20.04 21.81
C ALA A 141 -10.03 19.67 22.00
N PHE A 142 -9.71 18.38 22.06
CA PHE A 142 -8.33 17.90 22.08
C PHE A 142 -7.61 18.25 20.78
N MET A 143 -8.25 17.99 19.61
CA MET A 143 -7.67 18.27 18.31
C MET A 143 -7.39 19.75 18.13
N ASP A 144 -8.35 20.63 18.46
CA ASP A 144 -8.20 22.07 18.37
C ASP A 144 -7.09 22.61 19.28
N ALA A 145 -7.00 22.08 20.51
CA ALA A 145 -5.95 22.47 21.45
C ALA A 145 -4.57 22.10 20.95
N VAL A 146 -4.40 20.91 20.34
CA VAL A 146 -3.12 20.47 19.80
C VAL A 146 -2.79 21.18 18.49
N GLU A 147 -3.76 21.45 17.62
CA GLU A 147 -3.57 22.23 16.39
C GLU A 147 -3.13 23.67 16.72
N THR A 148 -3.76 24.29 17.72
CA THR A 148 -3.45 25.66 18.14
C THR A 148 -2.12 25.75 18.90
N GLY A 149 -1.86 24.82 19.81
CA GLY A 149 -0.66 24.81 20.66
C GLY A 149 0.56 24.11 20.07
N GLY A 150 0.38 23.36 18.98
CA GLY A 150 1.46 22.74 18.22
C GLY A 150 2.32 21.78 19.05
N VAL A 151 3.61 21.78 18.79
CA VAL A 151 4.58 20.88 19.42
C VAL A 151 4.62 21.04 20.95
N ALA A 152 4.45 22.25 21.48
CA ALA A 152 4.51 22.50 22.92
C ALA A 152 3.39 21.76 23.69
N VAL A 153 2.17 21.76 23.14
CA VAL A 153 1.05 21.01 23.75
C VAL A 153 1.26 19.51 23.61
N MET A 154 1.78 19.05 22.47
CA MET A 154 2.12 17.65 22.26
C MET A 154 3.16 17.15 23.25
N GLU A 155 4.22 17.93 23.51
CA GLU A 155 5.24 17.59 24.51
C GLU A 155 4.69 17.54 25.91
N LEU A 156 3.83 18.49 26.29
CA LEU A 156 3.16 18.50 27.59
C LEU A 156 2.31 17.25 27.77
N ILE A 157 1.48 16.90 26.79
CA ILE A 157 0.65 15.69 26.83
C ILE A 157 1.52 14.43 26.92
N ALA A 158 2.57 14.34 26.13
CA ALA A 158 3.49 13.20 26.14
C ALA A 158 4.17 13.04 27.52
N ARG A 159 4.54 14.16 28.16
CA ARG A 159 5.12 14.15 29.51
C ARG A 159 4.12 13.67 30.55
N GLU A 160 2.90 14.16 30.51
CA GLU A 160 1.84 13.74 31.46
C GLU A 160 1.49 12.26 31.26
N LEU A 161 1.33 11.79 30.01
CA LEU A 161 1.10 10.38 29.74
C LEU A 161 2.25 9.48 30.21
N LYS A 162 3.52 9.95 30.11
CA LYS A 162 4.68 9.23 30.65
C LYS A 162 4.61 9.17 32.18
N ALA A 163 4.28 10.28 32.83
CA ALA A 163 4.14 10.33 34.30
C ALA A 163 3.06 9.40 34.81
N MET A 164 1.96 9.24 34.06
CA MET A 164 0.88 8.29 34.36
C MET A 164 1.20 6.83 33.98
N GLY A 165 2.33 6.55 33.34
CA GLY A 165 2.67 5.21 32.84
C GLY A 165 1.85 4.75 31.62
N LEU A 166 1.14 5.67 30.96
CA LEU A 166 0.32 5.39 29.78
C LEU A 166 1.07 5.55 28.47
N TYR A 167 2.28 6.12 28.51
CA TYR A 167 3.12 6.29 27.32
C TYR A 167 4.58 5.93 27.64
N ILE A 168 5.12 5.05 26.81
CA ILE A 168 6.53 4.67 26.85
C ILE A 168 7.15 5.05 25.51
N ALA A 169 8.17 5.91 25.54
CA ALA A 169 8.99 6.20 24.38
C ALA A 169 10.45 5.94 24.71
N ARG A 170 11.12 5.22 23.84
CA ARG A 170 12.56 4.99 23.89
C ARG A 170 13.21 5.75 22.75
N SER A 171 14.05 6.72 23.06
CA SER A 171 14.91 7.35 22.08
C SER A 171 16.11 6.44 21.83
N LEU A 172 16.39 6.15 20.56
CA LEU A 172 17.65 5.52 20.17
C LEU A 172 18.72 6.63 20.08
N SER A 173 19.92 6.33 20.58
CA SER A 173 21.08 7.19 20.29
C SER A 173 21.50 6.95 18.85
N PHE A 174 21.79 8.04 18.15
CA PHE A 174 22.39 8.02 16.82
C PHE A 174 23.90 8.31 16.89
N ASP A 175 24.51 8.21 18.08
CA ASP A 175 25.94 8.40 18.24
C ASP A 175 26.70 7.35 17.40
N GLY A 176 27.63 7.83 16.60
CA GLY A 176 28.38 6.98 15.66
C GLY A 176 27.68 6.65 14.36
N VAL A 177 26.48 7.21 14.12
CA VAL A 177 25.79 7.10 12.83
C VAL A 177 26.18 8.27 11.95
N GLU A 178 26.72 7.95 10.78
CA GLU A 178 27.03 8.94 9.73
C GLU A 178 25.94 8.88 8.66
N TYR A 179 25.53 10.06 8.17
CA TYR A 179 24.56 10.20 7.08
C TYR A 179 25.26 10.75 5.85
N ASP A 180 25.12 10.05 4.75
CA ASP A 180 25.56 10.51 3.44
C ASP A 180 24.47 10.35 2.40
N ALA A 181 24.46 11.23 1.40
CA ALA A 181 23.51 11.19 0.29
C ALA A 181 24.19 10.59 -0.94
N LEU A 182 23.91 9.31 -1.22
CA LEU A 182 24.35 8.67 -2.46
C LEU A 182 23.61 9.30 -3.65
N ARG A 183 24.32 10.14 -4.40
CA ARG A 183 23.78 10.78 -5.61
C ARG A 183 24.05 9.91 -6.82
N HIS A 184 23.02 9.70 -7.63
CA HIS A 184 23.13 9.07 -8.94
C HIS A 184 23.20 10.16 -10.01
N PRO A 185 24.32 10.35 -10.72
CA PRO A 185 24.40 11.26 -11.85
C PRO A 185 23.63 10.61 -13.03
N LEU A 186 22.65 11.32 -13.59
CA LEU A 186 21.95 10.84 -14.78
C LEU A 186 22.90 10.86 -15.98
N SER A 187 23.01 9.74 -16.66
CA SER A 187 23.65 9.62 -17.97
C SER A 187 22.76 10.18 -19.08
N ALA A 188 23.29 10.30 -20.28
CA ALA A 188 22.49 10.64 -21.46
C ALA A 188 21.44 9.55 -21.76
N ASP A 189 21.79 8.28 -21.53
CA ASP A 189 20.88 7.16 -21.71
C ASP A 189 19.75 7.19 -20.67
N ASP A 190 20.06 7.45 -19.38
CA ASP A 190 19.04 7.59 -18.33
C ASP A 190 18.07 8.74 -18.65
N THR A 191 18.61 9.86 -19.14
CA THR A 191 17.78 11.00 -19.55
C THR A 191 16.90 10.64 -20.73
N GLY A 192 17.46 9.95 -21.76
CA GLY A 192 16.68 9.47 -22.90
C GLY A 192 15.56 8.51 -22.51
N ILE A 193 15.81 7.58 -21.57
CA ILE A 193 14.80 6.68 -21.03
C ILE A 193 13.71 7.48 -20.30
N TRP A 194 14.11 8.43 -19.45
CA TRP A 194 13.18 9.28 -18.72
C TRP A 194 12.28 10.09 -19.66
N ASP A 195 12.86 10.75 -20.67
CA ASP A 195 12.12 11.58 -21.62
C ASP A 195 11.12 10.74 -22.43
N ALA A 196 11.55 9.56 -22.91
CA ALA A 196 10.67 8.64 -23.62
C ALA A 196 9.44 8.22 -22.79
N TRP A 197 9.62 7.97 -21.49
CA TRP A 197 8.51 7.66 -20.60
C TRP A 197 7.66 8.88 -20.23
N ALA A 198 8.26 10.06 -20.12
CA ALA A 198 7.53 11.31 -19.90
C ALA A 198 6.59 11.62 -21.08
N ASP A 199 7.08 11.48 -22.31
CA ASP A 199 6.29 11.65 -23.53
C ASP A 199 5.17 10.60 -23.62
N ALA A 200 5.45 9.36 -23.26
CA ALA A 200 4.43 8.30 -23.21
C ALA A 200 3.32 8.61 -22.23
N TYR A 201 3.63 9.15 -21.05
CA TYR A 201 2.61 9.54 -20.10
C TYR A 201 1.79 10.76 -20.52
N GLN A 202 2.38 11.68 -21.29
CA GLN A 202 1.61 12.76 -21.95
C GLN A 202 0.64 12.16 -22.97
N LEU A 203 1.09 11.21 -23.79
CA LEU A 203 0.24 10.53 -24.76
C LEU A 203 -0.89 9.73 -24.08
N ILE A 204 -0.59 8.97 -23.02
CA ILE A 204 -1.62 8.26 -22.22
C ILE A 204 -2.65 9.23 -21.69
N HIS A 205 -2.22 10.36 -21.10
CA HIS A 205 -3.13 11.36 -20.56
C HIS A 205 -4.03 11.99 -21.63
N HIS A 206 -3.48 12.27 -22.82
CA HIS A 206 -4.23 12.79 -23.96
C HIS A 206 -5.28 11.77 -24.45
N ASN A 207 -4.86 10.53 -24.68
CA ASN A 207 -5.75 9.46 -25.15
C ASN A 207 -6.80 9.08 -24.10
N LEU A 208 -6.47 9.18 -22.80
CA LEU A 208 -7.41 8.94 -21.72
C LEU A 208 -8.57 9.97 -21.74
N ARG A 209 -8.27 11.24 -22.00
CA ARG A 209 -9.29 12.28 -22.16
C ARG A 209 -10.18 12.01 -23.38
N ALA A 210 -9.59 11.66 -24.52
CA ALA A 210 -10.33 11.31 -25.72
C ALA A 210 -11.19 10.04 -25.51
N ALA A 211 -10.67 9.06 -24.76
CA ALA A 211 -11.42 7.87 -24.41
C ALA A 211 -12.61 8.16 -23.50
N LEU A 212 -12.47 9.02 -22.48
CA LEU A 212 -13.58 9.44 -21.61
C LEU A 212 -14.73 10.09 -22.43
N GLU A 213 -14.39 10.83 -23.46
CA GLU A 213 -15.39 11.41 -24.38
C GLU A 213 -16.01 10.33 -25.28
N ALA A 214 -15.19 9.44 -25.84
CA ALA A 214 -15.63 8.34 -26.70
C ALA A 214 -16.52 7.32 -25.99
N VAL A 215 -16.39 7.19 -24.66
CA VAL A 215 -17.27 6.30 -23.85
C VAL A 215 -18.45 7.05 -23.20
N GLY A 216 -18.62 8.35 -23.42
CA GLY A 216 -19.75 9.13 -22.94
C GLY A 216 -19.66 9.62 -21.47
N VAL A 217 -18.53 9.51 -20.83
CA VAL A 217 -18.30 10.01 -19.45
C VAL A 217 -18.10 11.53 -19.43
N THR A 218 -17.51 12.09 -20.50
CA THR A 218 -17.41 13.53 -20.72
C THR A 218 -18.07 13.92 -22.05
N GLU A 219 -18.46 15.20 -22.15
CA GLU A 219 -18.98 15.81 -23.36
C GLU A 219 -18.42 17.23 -23.49
N ASP A 220 -17.84 17.57 -24.63
CA ASP A 220 -17.12 18.84 -24.82
C ASP A 220 -16.07 19.10 -23.70
N GLY A 221 -15.39 18.03 -23.24
CA GLY A 221 -14.40 18.07 -22.16
C GLY A 221 -14.98 18.30 -20.76
N LYS A 222 -16.30 18.37 -20.58
CA LYS A 222 -16.96 18.50 -19.27
C LYS A 222 -17.47 17.14 -18.79
N PRO A 223 -17.25 16.77 -17.53
CA PRO A 223 -17.73 15.50 -17.00
C PRO A 223 -19.26 15.52 -16.83
N LYS A 224 -19.96 14.51 -17.34
CA LYS A 224 -21.38 14.25 -17.06
C LYS A 224 -21.56 13.80 -15.60
N SER A 225 -20.56 13.03 -15.07
CA SER A 225 -20.44 12.72 -13.65
C SER A 225 -19.02 13.05 -13.18
N GLY A 226 -18.89 14.02 -12.27
CA GLY A 226 -17.60 14.41 -11.68
C GLY A 226 -16.93 13.27 -10.92
N GLN A 227 -17.72 12.40 -10.32
CA GLN A 227 -17.21 11.24 -9.59
C GLN A 227 -16.58 10.18 -10.53
N ALA A 228 -17.25 9.86 -11.65
CA ALA A 228 -16.74 8.86 -12.60
C ALA A 228 -15.46 9.34 -13.28
N ALA A 229 -15.43 10.56 -13.80
CA ALA A 229 -14.23 11.13 -14.42
C ALA A 229 -13.07 11.23 -13.41
N SER A 230 -13.35 11.67 -12.18
CA SER A 230 -12.34 11.75 -11.11
C SER A 230 -11.78 10.38 -10.72
N ALA A 231 -12.61 9.33 -10.71
CA ALA A 231 -12.15 7.96 -10.39
C ALA A 231 -11.14 7.46 -11.45
N VAL A 232 -11.44 7.64 -12.74
CA VAL A 232 -10.54 7.26 -13.84
C VAL A 232 -9.22 8.02 -13.78
N MET A 233 -9.29 9.35 -13.57
CA MET A 233 -8.07 10.17 -13.46
C MET A 233 -7.25 9.82 -12.21
N SER A 234 -7.88 9.48 -11.09
CA SER A 234 -7.18 9.04 -9.87
C SER A 234 -6.49 7.69 -10.05
N ALA A 235 -7.11 6.76 -10.78
CA ALA A 235 -6.50 5.48 -11.13
C ALA A 235 -5.25 5.67 -12.00
N PHE A 236 -5.33 6.57 -13.00
CA PHE A 236 -4.22 6.95 -13.86
C PHE A 236 -3.07 7.57 -13.05
N GLU A 237 -3.35 8.59 -12.24
CA GLU A 237 -2.31 9.24 -11.42
C GLU A 237 -1.66 8.27 -10.44
N GLY A 238 -2.45 7.40 -9.81
CA GLY A 238 -1.93 6.36 -8.93
C GLY A 238 -1.03 5.34 -9.65
N SER A 239 -1.36 4.95 -10.89
CA SER A 239 -0.52 4.09 -11.72
C SER A 239 0.78 4.80 -12.12
N LYS A 240 0.68 6.04 -12.58
CA LYS A 240 1.81 6.88 -12.96
C LYS A 240 2.82 7.05 -11.82
N LEU A 241 2.37 7.43 -10.64
CA LEU A 241 3.25 7.63 -9.48
C LEU A 241 3.98 6.35 -9.08
N ARG A 242 3.31 5.22 -9.09
CA ARG A 242 3.95 3.92 -8.79
C ARG A 242 5.03 3.59 -9.82
N PHE A 243 4.69 3.70 -11.12
CA PHE A 243 5.65 3.43 -12.18
C PHE A 243 6.87 4.36 -12.12
N ILE A 244 6.65 5.67 -11.98
CA ILE A 244 7.76 6.65 -11.87
C ILE A 244 8.67 6.31 -10.67
N GLY A 245 8.08 5.93 -9.53
CA GLY A 245 8.86 5.47 -8.38
C GLY A 245 9.74 4.28 -8.69
N HIS A 246 9.23 3.30 -9.44
CA HIS A 246 10.01 2.13 -9.86
C HIS A 246 11.05 2.45 -10.92
N LEU A 247 10.70 3.29 -11.90
CA LEU A 247 11.63 3.75 -12.94
C LEU A 247 12.84 4.46 -12.31
N LEU A 248 12.59 5.43 -11.43
CA LEU A 248 13.64 6.16 -10.73
C LEU A 248 14.49 5.25 -9.84
N ALA A 249 13.88 4.29 -9.14
CA ALA A 249 14.63 3.33 -8.34
C ALA A 249 15.52 2.43 -9.22
N GLY A 250 15.00 1.97 -10.36
CA GLY A 250 15.74 1.16 -11.32
C GLY A 250 16.90 1.91 -11.95
N LEU A 251 16.71 3.17 -12.37
CA LEU A 251 17.78 4.02 -12.92
C LEU A 251 18.91 4.26 -11.90
N LYS A 252 18.59 4.30 -10.59
CA LYS A 252 19.61 4.47 -9.52
C LYS A 252 20.35 3.17 -9.17
N ALA A 253 19.89 2.02 -9.62
CA ALA A 253 20.46 0.72 -9.26
C ALA A 253 21.98 0.60 -9.52
N PRO A 254 22.55 1.11 -10.63
CA PRO A 254 24.00 1.03 -10.85
C PRO A 254 24.81 1.70 -9.75
N SER A 255 24.45 2.91 -9.32
CA SER A 255 25.14 3.60 -8.22
C SER A 255 24.98 2.90 -6.89
N LEU A 256 23.79 2.33 -6.61
CA LEU A 256 23.53 1.54 -5.43
C LEU A 256 24.41 0.29 -5.40
N VAL A 257 24.48 -0.47 -6.49
CA VAL A 257 25.32 -1.67 -6.62
C VAL A 257 26.81 -1.33 -6.43
N ALA A 258 27.27 -0.22 -7.02
CA ALA A 258 28.64 0.23 -6.83
C ALA A 258 28.95 0.55 -5.35
N SER A 259 28.02 1.23 -4.67
CA SER A 259 28.14 1.52 -3.23
C SER A 259 28.19 0.24 -2.39
N ILE A 260 27.29 -0.71 -2.64
CA ILE A 260 27.28 -2.01 -1.95
C ILE A 260 28.61 -2.76 -2.15
N ARG A 261 29.15 -2.80 -3.37
CA ARG A 261 30.43 -3.45 -3.66
C ARG A 261 31.59 -2.80 -2.90
N ASN A 262 31.59 -1.47 -2.78
CA ASN A 262 32.59 -0.75 -2.01
C ASN A 262 32.51 -1.08 -0.51
N ASP A 263 31.30 -1.18 0.04
CA ASP A 263 31.09 -1.55 1.43
C ASP A 263 31.55 -3.01 1.70
N LEU A 264 31.18 -3.93 0.82
CA LEU A 264 31.62 -5.33 0.93
C LEU A 264 33.16 -5.45 0.82
N ALA A 265 33.78 -4.71 -0.10
CA ALA A 265 35.26 -4.69 -0.23
C ALA A 265 35.93 -4.10 1.01
N ALA A 266 35.27 -3.21 1.75
CA ALA A 266 35.72 -2.67 3.02
C ALA A 266 35.40 -3.57 4.23
N GLY A 267 34.86 -4.78 4.01
CA GLY A 267 34.48 -5.72 5.07
C GLY A 267 33.21 -5.31 5.82
N ARG A 268 32.38 -4.45 5.24
CA ARG A 268 31.08 -4.03 5.80
C ARG A 268 29.95 -4.84 5.19
N SER A 269 28.84 -4.96 5.91
CA SER A 269 27.57 -5.47 5.38
C SER A 269 26.69 -4.31 4.94
N ALA A 270 25.88 -4.53 3.92
CA ALA A 270 24.93 -3.53 3.41
C ALA A 270 23.48 -3.98 3.65
N ILE A 271 22.64 -3.10 4.17
CA ILE A 271 21.18 -3.32 4.27
C ILE A 271 20.49 -2.34 3.34
N VAL A 272 19.73 -2.88 2.39
CA VAL A 272 19.00 -2.08 1.39
C VAL A 272 17.51 -2.14 1.66
N GLN A 273 16.91 -0.99 1.87
CA GLN A 273 15.45 -0.87 1.96
C GLN A 273 14.88 -0.35 0.65
N VAL A 274 13.98 -1.11 0.05
CA VAL A 274 13.27 -0.73 -1.17
C VAL A 274 11.81 -0.36 -0.88
N VAL A 275 11.28 0.61 -1.62
CA VAL A 275 9.90 1.09 -1.43
C VAL A 275 8.87 0.05 -1.89
N SER A 276 9.22 -0.75 -2.90
CA SER A 276 8.35 -1.81 -3.44
C SER A 276 9.18 -2.90 -4.09
N THR A 277 8.67 -4.13 -4.03
CA THR A 277 9.28 -5.32 -4.61
C THR A 277 8.73 -5.72 -5.97
N ASN A 278 7.71 -5.01 -6.48
CA ASN A 278 6.97 -5.37 -7.70
C ASN A 278 6.27 -6.74 -7.66
N GLU A 279 6.13 -7.36 -6.49
CA GLU A 279 5.59 -8.72 -6.35
C GLU A 279 4.26 -8.93 -7.08
N ALA A 280 3.29 -8.02 -6.87
CA ALA A 280 1.95 -8.18 -7.44
C ALA A 280 1.93 -8.14 -8.98
N VAL A 281 2.86 -7.42 -9.61
CA VAL A 281 3.01 -7.37 -11.08
C VAL A 281 3.65 -8.66 -11.56
N MET A 282 4.72 -9.06 -10.90
CA MET A 282 5.43 -10.30 -11.20
C MET A 282 4.51 -11.53 -11.10
N GLU A 283 3.73 -11.65 -10.02
CA GLU A 283 2.81 -12.76 -9.81
C GLU A 283 1.73 -12.83 -10.91
N ARG A 284 1.16 -11.71 -11.33
CA ARG A 284 0.19 -11.68 -12.43
C ARG A 284 0.80 -12.15 -13.74
N ARG A 285 2.00 -11.63 -14.08
CA ARG A 285 2.68 -12.04 -15.32
C ARG A 285 3.11 -13.50 -15.29
N LEU A 286 3.59 -14.00 -14.16
CA LEU A 286 3.91 -15.43 -14.01
C LEU A 286 2.67 -16.32 -14.11
N ALA A 287 1.49 -15.84 -13.75
CA ALA A 287 0.25 -16.58 -13.91
C ALA A 287 -0.17 -16.75 -15.40
N GLU A 288 0.32 -15.88 -16.29
CA GLU A 288 0.09 -15.95 -17.75
C GLU A 288 1.11 -16.86 -18.45
N ILE A 289 2.21 -17.23 -17.79
CA ILE A 289 3.31 -18.04 -18.34
C ILE A 289 3.16 -19.48 -17.83
N PRO A 290 3.13 -20.49 -18.71
CA PRO A 290 3.09 -21.88 -18.33
C PRO A 290 4.26 -22.24 -17.37
N PRO A 291 4.02 -23.02 -16.30
CA PRO A 291 5.08 -23.38 -15.36
C PRO A 291 6.29 -24.09 -15.97
N GLU A 292 6.10 -24.74 -17.12
CA GLU A 292 7.16 -25.42 -17.87
C GLU A 292 8.22 -24.43 -18.38
N GLU A 293 7.81 -23.17 -18.65
CA GLU A 293 8.68 -22.11 -19.17
C GLU A 293 9.45 -21.40 -18.05
N TRP A 294 9.10 -21.63 -16.77
CA TRP A 294 9.73 -20.96 -15.63
C TRP A 294 11.23 -21.28 -15.44
N ASN A 295 11.69 -22.36 -16.02
CA ASN A 295 13.12 -22.75 -15.99
C ASN A 295 13.95 -22.05 -17.11
N ASN A 296 13.31 -21.28 -17.98
CA ASN A 296 13.97 -20.52 -19.02
C ASN A 296 13.05 -19.38 -19.50
N LEU A 297 12.84 -18.37 -18.63
CA LEU A 297 11.97 -17.23 -18.97
C LEU A 297 12.53 -16.45 -20.16
N ALA A 298 11.73 -16.36 -21.21
CA ALA A 298 12.04 -15.56 -22.39
C ALA A 298 11.63 -14.07 -22.22
N VAL A 299 10.93 -13.73 -21.14
CA VAL A 299 10.30 -12.42 -20.92
C VAL A 299 10.96 -11.70 -19.76
N ASP A 300 11.20 -10.40 -19.92
CA ASP A 300 11.60 -9.50 -18.85
C ASP A 300 10.37 -9.09 -18.02
N LEU A 301 10.44 -9.30 -16.73
CA LEU A 301 9.44 -8.80 -15.78
C LEU A 301 9.90 -7.43 -15.26
N THR A 302 9.36 -6.37 -15.81
CA THR A 302 9.81 -5.01 -15.54
C THR A 302 8.67 -4.11 -15.05
N PRO A 303 8.96 -2.95 -14.45
CA PRO A 303 7.94 -1.97 -14.11
C PRO A 303 7.04 -1.53 -15.27
N LYS A 304 7.49 -1.67 -16.53
CA LYS A 304 6.70 -1.44 -17.73
C LYS A 304 5.39 -2.23 -17.74
N ASP A 305 5.41 -3.45 -17.22
CA ASP A 305 4.22 -4.32 -17.13
C ASP A 305 3.10 -3.68 -16.29
N GLN A 306 3.43 -2.84 -15.30
CA GLN A 306 2.41 -2.09 -14.53
C GLN A 306 1.59 -1.13 -15.39
N VAL A 307 2.25 -0.49 -16.36
CA VAL A 307 1.58 0.46 -17.26
C VAL A 307 0.70 -0.28 -18.24
N LEU A 308 1.18 -1.41 -18.76
CA LEU A 308 0.40 -2.28 -19.64
C LEU A 308 -0.82 -2.86 -18.90
N ASP A 309 -0.64 -3.34 -17.66
CA ASP A 309 -1.73 -3.82 -16.81
C ASP A 309 -2.78 -2.73 -16.57
N TYR A 310 -2.36 -1.48 -16.34
CA TYR A 310 -3.27 -0.35 -16.22
C TYR A 310 -4.09 -0.14 -17.49
N LEU A 311 -3.44 -0.14 -18.65
CA LEU A 311 -4.13 0.04 -19.94
C LEU A 311 -5.12 -1.08 -20.21
N MET A 312 -4.76 -2.32 -19.91
CA MET A 312 -5.62 -3.48 -20.15
C MET A 312 -6.77 -3.59 -19.14
N GLY A 313 -6.56 -3.18 -17.89
CA GLY A 313 -7.53 -3.39 -16.80
C GLY A 313 -8.34 -2.16 -16.40
N ALA A 314 -7.81 -0.95 -16.56
CA ALA A 314 -8.43 0.27 -16.02
C ALA A 314 -8.66 1.38 -17.06
N PHE A 315 -8.17 1.21 -18.29
CA PHE A 315 -8.42 2.18 -19.34
C PHE A 315 -9.90 2.11 -19.77
N PRO A 316 -10.64 3.25 -19.86
CA PRO A 316 -12.07 3.25 -20.13
C PRO A 316 -12.36 2.89 -21.57
N ILE A 317 -12.95 1.73 -21.81
CA ILE A 317 -13.36 1.25 -23.14
C ILE A 317 -14.86 0.93 -23.24
N MET A 318 -15.57 0.83 -22.11
CA MET A 318 -17.00 0.54 -22.09
C MET A 318 -17.80 1.81 -22.28
N ALA A 319 -18.76 1.79 -23.21
CA ALA A 319 -19.70 2.88 -23.40
C ALA A 319 -20.55 3.05 -22.14
N MET A 320 -20.75 4.30 -21.70
CA MET A 320 -21.44 4.63 -20.46
C MET A 320 -22.58 5.61 -20.75
N ASP A 321 -23.70 5.43 -20.05
CA ASP A 321 -24.81 6.36 -20.04
C ASP A 321 -24.96 7.02 -18.67
N ALA A 322 -25.42 8.28 -18.68
CA ALA A 322 -25.69 9.04 -17.47
C ALA A 322 -27.12 8.77 -17.02
N VAL A 323 -27.30 8.26 -15.82
CA VAL A 323 -28.60 8.05 -15.16
C VAL A 323 -28.68 8.98 -13.96
N GLU A 324 -29.70 9.82 -13.92
CA GLU A 324 -30.00 10.71 -12.81
C GLU A 324 -30.96 10.04 -11.84
N ASP A 325 -30.64 10.07 -10.54
CA ASP A 325 -31.55 9.58 -9.50
C ASP A 325 -32.56 10.64 -9.06
N GLU A 326 -33.50 10.26 -8.18
CA GLU A 326 -34.56 11.15 -7.68
C GLU A 326 -34.00 12.38 -6.92
N ASP A 327 -32.77 12.31 -6.42
CA ASP A 327 -32.08 13.36 -5.70
C ASP A 327 -31.21 14.26 -6.62
N GLY A 328 -31.23 14.01 -7.94
CA GLY A 328 -30.45 14.77 -8.93
C GLY A 328 -28.98 14.37 -9.04
N ASN A 329 -28.57 13.23 -8.44
CA ASN A 329 -27.21 12.73 -8.58
C ASN A 329 -27.06 11.95 -9.89
N VAL A 330 -26.02 12.26 -10.67
CA VAL A 330 -25.74 11.58 -11.92
C VAL A 330 -24.78 10.42 -11.70
N THR A 331 -25.23 9.21 -11.99
CA THR A 331 -24.43 7.99 -11.97
C THR A 331 -24.20 7.49 -13.38
N MET A 332 -22.95 7.11 -13.70
CA MET A 332 -22.60 6.49 -14.98
C MET A 332 -22.82 4.98 -14.92
N VAL A 333 -23.62 4.47 -15.86
CA VAL A 333 -23.89 3.02 -15.98
C VAL A 333 -23.42 2.51 -17.35
N PRO A 334 -22.95 1.25 -17.45
CA PRO A 334 -22.59 0.67 -18.74
C PRO A 334 -23.80 0.57 -19.68
N VAL A 335 -23.62 0.97 -20.94
CA VAL A 335 -24.61 0.70 -21.99
C VAL A 335 -24.63 -0.79 -22.26
N MET A 336 -25.81 -1.40 -22.18
CA MET A 336 -25.99 -2.85 -22.38
C MET A 336 -26.77 -3.13 -23.67
N VAL A 337 -26.30 -4.09 -24.47
CA VAL A 337 -27.03 -4.64 -25.64
C VAL A 337 -27.00 -6.15 -25.52
N ASP A 338 -28.15 -6.78 -25.59
CA ASP A 338 -28.34 -8.23 -25.42
C ASP A 338 -27.70 -8.80 -24.14
N GLY A 339 -27.73 -8.02 -23.06
CA GLY A 339 -27.16 -8.40 -21.77
C GLY A 339 -25.63 -8.29 -21.66
N ALA A 340 -24.95 -7.77 -22.69
CA ALA A 340 -23.52 -7.55 -22.67
C ALA A 340 -23.19 -6.04 -22.72
N PRO A 341 -22.12 -5.59 -22.01
CA PRO A 341 -21.69 -4.19 -22.08
C PRO A 341 -21.14 -3.85 -23.46
N VAL A 342 -21.51 -2.66 -23.97
CA VAL A 342 -21.05 -2.14 -25.25
C VAL A 342 -19.64 -1.58 -25.12
N VAL A 343 -18.75 -2.03 -26.00
CA VAL A 343 -17.38 -1.52 -26.09
C VAL A 343 -17.30 -0.40 -27.15
N SER A 344 -16.79 0.77 -26.76
CA SER A 344 -16.49 1.87 -27.68
C SER A 344 -15.30 1.51 -28.57
N GLN A 345 -15.54 1.33 -29.87
CA GLN A 345 -14.47 1.01 -30.82
C GLN A 345 -13.43 2.13 -30.97
N ALA A 346 -13.83 3.36 -30.71
CA ALA A 346 -12.92 4.50 -30.71
C ALA A 346 -11.98 4.45 -29.48
N ALA A 347 -12.52 4.22 -28.28
CA ALA A 347 -11.73 4.09 -27.06
C ALA A 347 -10.82 2.84 -27.10
N LEU A 348 -11.31 1.74 -27.67
CA LEU A 348 -10.52 0.52 -27.85
C LEU A 348 -9.29 0.77 -28.73
N ARG A 349 -9.46 1.46 -29.88
CA ARG A 349 -8.33 1.84 -30.75
C ARG A 349 -7.31 2.71 -30.05
N LEU A 350 -7.74 3.72 -29.28
CA LEU A 350 -6.84 4.58 -28.49
C LEU A 350 -6.01 3.77 -27.50
N ARG A 351 -6.61 2.79 -26.83
CA ARG A 351 -5.90 1.88 -25.92
C ARG A 351 -4.88 1.03 -26.67
N ASP A 352 -5.27 0.41 -27.77
CA ASP A 352 -4.42 -0.54 -28.51
C ASP A 352 -3.23 0.18 -29.18
N GLU A 353 -3.41 1.41 -29.64
CA GLU A 353 -2.32 2.29 -30.09
C GLU A 353 -1.33 2.59 -28.96
N LEU A 354 -1.82 2.90 -27.75
CA LEU A 354 -0.97 3.09 -26.58
C LEU A 354 -0.20 1.83 -26.21
N VAL A 355 -0.85 0.67 -26.19
CA VAL A 355 -0.19 -0.62 -25.90
C VAL A 355 0.94 -0.89 -26.89
N THR A 356 0.69 -0.65 -28.19
CA THR A 356 1.71 -0.80 -29.23
C THR A 356 2.88 0.16 -29.05
N HIS A 357 2.59 1.43 -28.77
CA HIS A 357 3.63 2.44 -28.53
C HIS A 357 4.48 2.09 -27.30
N LEU A 358 3.85 1.76 -26.18
CA LEU A 358 4.53 1.40 -24.94
C LEU A 358 5.35 0.12 -25.07
N ALA A 359 4.94 -0.83 -25.91
CA ALA A 359 5.71 -2.05 -26.16
C ALA A 359 7.12 -1.76 -26.67
N CYS A 360 7.31 -0.67 -27.41
CA CYS A 360 8.59 -0.27 -27.97
C CYS A 360 9.48 0.54 -27.01
N LEU A 361 8.97 0.98 -25.87
CA LEU A 361 9.75 1.79 -24.93
C LEU A 361 10.81 0.96 -24.19
N PRO A 362 11.93 1.60 -23.79
CA PRO A 362 12.98 0.94 -23.06
C PRO A 362 12.45 0.41 -21.71
N ALA A 363 12.81 -0.83 -21.39
CA ALA A 363 12.52 -1.44 -20.11
C ALA A 363 13.67 -1.16 -19.14
N VAL A 364 13.30 -0.89 -17.88
CA VAL A 364 14.27 -0.72 -16.77
C VAL A 364 13.95 -1.80 -15.74
N PRO A 365 14.93 -2.60 -15.30
CA PRO A 365 14.70 -3.63 -14.30
C PRO A 365 14.29 -3.01 -12.96
N GLY A 366 13.54 -3.75 -12.16
CA GLY A 366 13.27 -3.37 -10.78
C GLY A 366 14.56 -3.31 -9.96
N VAL A 367 14.66 -2.37 -9.03
CA VAL A 367 15.89 -2.18 -8.23
C VAL A 367 16.32 -3.44 -7.49
N LEU A 368 15.38 -4.21 -6.93
CA LEU A 368 15.68 -5.45 -6.22
C LEU A 368 16.22 -6.52 -7.16
N ASP A 369 15.62 -6.63 -8.34
CA ASP A 369 16.06 -7.61 -9.34
C ASP A 369 17.42 -7.22 -9.92
N ALA A 370 17.69 -5.93 -10.12
CA ALA A 370 19.01 -5.43 -10.52
C ALA A 370 20.09 -5.71 -9.47
N VAL A 371 19.78 -5.59 -8.19
CA VAL A 371 20.72 -5.93 -7.10
C VAL A 371 20.98 -7.44 -7.07
N LEU A 372 19.95 -8.28 -7.18
CA LEU A 372 20.08 -9.74 -7.25
C LEU A 372 20.89 -10.19 -8.46
N GLU A 373 20.68 -9.57 -9.61
CA GLU A 373 21.45 -9.85 -10.84
C GLU A 373 22.92 -9.47 -10.69
N ALA A 374 23.19 -8.30 -10.11
CA ALA A 374 24.54 -7.76 -10.00
C ALA A 374 25.44 -8.44 -8.95
N LEU A 375 24.84 -8.93 -7.85
CA LEU A 375 25.56 -9.53 -6.74
C LEU A 375 25.43 -11.06 -6.69
N GLY A 376 24.39 -11.60 -7.31
CA GLY A 376 24.01 -13.01 -7.24
C GLY A 376 23.15 -13.33 -6.02
N PRO A 377 22.25 -14.31 -6.14
CA PRO A 377 21.31 -14.70 -5.08
C PRO A 377 22.00 -15.23 -3.82
N GLU A 378 23.23 -15.73 -3.94
CA GLU A 378 24.02 -16.29 -2.83
C GLU A 378 24.60 -15.22 -1.90
N GLN A 379 24.70 -13.97 -2.39
CA GLN A 379 25.24 -12.84 -1.61
C GLN A 379 24.16 -11.90 -1.08
N VAL A 380 22.89 -12.16 -1.41
CA VAL A 380 21.77 -11.30 -1.06
C VAL A 380 20.73 -12.05 -0.23
N ALA A 381 20.63 -11.69 1.05
CA ALA A 381 19.53 -12.11 1.91
C ALA A 381 18.30 -11.25 1.61
N GLU A 382 17.26 -11.82 1.04
CA GLU A 382 16.03 -11.11 0.70
C GLU A 382 14.98 -11.24 1.80
N ILE A 383 14.73 -10.18 2.53
CA ILE A 383 13.72 -10.14 3.59
C ILE A 383 12.48 -9.42 3.05
N THR A 384 11.69 -10.14 2.25
CA THR A 384 10.45 -9.62 1.64
C THR A 384 9.33 -10.65 1.74
N GLY A 385 8.10 -10.21 1.42
CA GLY A 385 6.95 -11.12 1.33
C GLY A 385 6.88 -11.92 0.03
N ARG A 386 7.78 -11.69 -0.93
CA ARG A 386 7.73 -12.38 -2.24
C ARG A 386 7.80 -13.89 -2.09
N SER A 387 6.83 -14.58 -2.67
CA SER A 387 6.78 -16.06 -2.75
C SER A 387 7.61 -16.60 -3.91
N ARG A 388 7.97 -15.77 -4.86
CA ARG A 388 8.78 -16.09 -6.05
C ARG A 388 9.73 -14.95 -6.37
N ARG A 389 10.86 -15.28 -7.01
CA ARG A 389 11.79 -14.30 -7.58
C ARG A 389 12.36 -14.82 -8.88
N VAL A 390 12.78 -13.93 -9.75
CA VAL A 390 13.52 -14.27 -10.97
C VAL A 390 14.99 -14.10 -10.69
N ILE A 391 15.76 -15.15 -10.94
CA ILE A 391 17.22 -15.16 -10.78
C ILE A 391 17.88 -15.64 -12.07
N HIS A 392 19.16 -15.30 -12.24
CA HIS A 392 19.99 -15.89 -13.27
C HIS A 392 20.71 -17.12 -12.72
N ARG A 393 20.53 -18.24 -13.40
CA ARG A 393 21.24 -19.51 -13.11
C ARG A 393 21.70 -20.13 -14.43
N ASP A 394 22.99 -20.39 -14.56
CA ASP A 394 23.61 -20.98 -15.76
C ASP A 394 23.26 -20.20 -17.06
N GLY A 395 23.25 -18.85 -16.97
CA GLY A 395 22.95 -17.97 -18.11
C GLY A 395 21.48 -17.92 -18.51
N ARG A 396 20.58 -18.50 -17.71
CA ARG A 396 19.13 -18.51 -17.95
C ARG A 396 18.40 -17.80 -16.83
N ARG A 397 17.27 -17.18 -17.15
CA ARG A 397 16.34 -16.64 -16.14
C ARG A 397 15.43 -17.75 -15.65
N VAL A 398 15.41 -17.94 -14.35
CA VAL A 398 14.65 -19.00 -13.69
C VAL A 398 13.76 -18.39 -12.62
N VAL A 399 12.52 -18.86 -12.53
CA VAL A 399 11.64 -18.53 -11.41
C VAL A 399 11.98 -19.43 -10.23
N GLU A 400 12.53 -18.85 -9.18
CA GLU A 400 12.77 -19.54 -7.93
C GLU A 400 11.59 -19.34 -6.98
N ARG A 401 11.09 -20.43 -6.41
CA ARG A 401 10.06 -20.38 -5.35
C ARG A 401 10.74 -20.18 -4.00
N ARG A 402 10.18 -19.27 -3.20
CA ARG A 402 10.64 -18.99 -1.84
C ARG A 402 9.60 -19.52 -0.85
N SER A 403 10.04 -20.28 0.15
CA SER A 403 9.16 -20.73 1.23
C SER A 403 8.86 -19.57 2.19
N ALA A 404 7.77 -19.66 2.96
CA ALA A 404 7.47 -18.69 4.00
C ALA A 404 8.56 -18.55 5.07
N SER A 405 9.39 -19.59 5.24
CA SER A 405 10.54 -19.61 6.17
C SER A 405 11.84 -19.11 5.54
N ALA A 406 11.87 -18.86 4.22
CA ALA A 406 13.10 -18.44 3.53
C ALA A 406 13.63 -17.11 4.09
N ALA A 407 12.77 -16.13 4.31
CA ALA A 407 13.17 -14.83 4.86
C ALA A 407 13.86 -14.98 6.23
N LYS A 408 13.38 -15.91 7.08
CA LYS A 408 14.03 -16.18 8.38
C LYS A 408 15.39 -16.83 8.19
N ALA A 409 15.48 -17.87 7.34
CA ALA A 409 16.74 -18.55 7.07
C ALA A 409 17.79 -17.63 6.45
N GLU A 410 17.39 -16.76 5.52
CA GLU A 410 18.25 -15.74 4.93
C GLU A 410 18.68 -14.67 5.96
N THR A 411 17.78 -14.29 6.90
CA THR A 411 18.13 -13.38 8.00
C THR A 411 19.15 -14.03 8.93
N ASP A 412 18.93 -15.29 9.32
CA ASP A 412 19.86 -16.02 10.21
C ASP A 412 21.23 -16.21 9.55
N ALA A 413 21.28 -16.36 8.23
CA ALA A 413 22.54 -16.46 7.47
C ALA A 413 23.25 -15.10 7.31
N PHE A 414 22.54 -13.99 7.33
CA PHE A 414 23.10 -12.64 7.24
C PHE A 414 23.69 -12.17 8.58
N MET A 415 23.13 -12.58 9.73
CA MET A 415 23.54 -12.21 11.08
C MET A 415 24.81 -12.95 11.52
#